data_f91aad70545853a4fa20aa8691ad0b91
#
_entry.id   f91aad70545853a4fa20aa8691ad0b91
#
_cell.length_a   1.000
_cell.length_b   1.000
_cell.length_c   1.000
_cell.angle_alpha   90.00
_cell.angle_beta   90.00
_cell.angle_gamma   90.00
#
_symmetry.space_group_name_H-M   'P 1'
#
loop_
_entity.id
_entity.type
_entity.pdbx_description
1 polymer ?
#
loop_
_entity_poly.entity_id
_entity_poly.type
_entity_poly.pdbx_seq_one_letter_code
_entity_poly.pdbx_strand_id
1 'polypeptide(L)'
;MRKYLFAFPLIAALLAHSSCLAGTPKEVNNTTVSQLDVPQFMGKWFEIARYDHSFERGMTNVSAEYYLLDDGKIEVINRGFKNGKPKRIVGKAKQPHPLEYPGRLKVSFFLWFYSDYYVLDVDKNYQYAIIGSSSDKYLWILSRTPEMSEAQLKNILQKIVQRGYDVGKLLFVKQ
;
A
#
# COMPACT_ATOMS: atom_id res chain seq x y z
N MET A 1 14.54 4.60 -84.96
CA MET A 1 13.57 4.44 -83.87
C MET A 1 14.36 4.13 -82.56
N ARG A 2 14.52 5.09 -81.69
CA ARG A 2 15.31 4.99 -80.44
C ARG A 2 14.29 4.81 -79.30
N LYS A 3 14.32 3.67 -78.62
CA LYS A 3 13.50 3.39 -77.39
C LYS A 3 14.24 3.90 -76.14
N TYR A 4 13.67 4.89 -75.50
CA TYR A 4 14.18 5.37 -74.21
C TYR A 4 13.58 4.53 -73.10
N LEU A 5 14.42 3.79 -72.37
CA LEU A 5 14.07 3.15 -71.08
C LEU A 5 14.20 4.18 -69.97
N PHE A 6 13.07 4.49 -69.34
CA PHE A 6 13.07 5.27 -68.09
C PHE A 6 13.25 4.31 -66.93
N ALA A 7 14.38 4.41 -66.25
CA ALA A 7 14.61 3.74 -64.96
C ALA A 7 14.03 4.59 -63.83
N PHE A 8 13.05 4.10 -63.09
CA PHE A 8 12.54 4.70 -61.85
C PHE A 8 13.50 4.32 -60.69
N PRO A 9 13.98 5.26 -59.86
CA PRO A 9 14.68 4.91 -58.64
C PRO A 9 13.68 4.52 -57.57
N LEU A 10 13.88 3.32 -57.02
CA LEU A 10 13.17 2.79 -55.88
C LEU A 10 13.62 3.52 -54.61
N ILE A 11 12.82 4.46 -54.11
CA ILE A 11 13.07 5.11 -52.81
C ILE A 11 12.61 4.15 -51.72
N ALA A 12 13.56 3.46 -51.10
CA ALA A 12 13.30 2.66 -49.90
C ALA A 12 13.07 3.62 -48.71
N ALA A 13 11.81 3.80 -48.32
CA ALA A 13 11.46 4.51 -47.10
C ALA A 13 11.87 3.65 -45.90
N LEU A 14 12.92 4.02 -45.19
CA LEU A 14 13.26 3.49 -43.87
C LEU A 14 12.19 3.98 -42.86
N LEU A 15 11.23 3.14 -42.56
CA LEU A 15 10.34 3.33 -41.44
C LEU A 15 11.15 3.08 -40.14
N ALA A 16 11.60 4.14 -39.50
CA ALA A 16 12.15 4.09 -38.18
C ALA A 16 11.01 3.71 -37.20
N HIS A 17 11.00 2.43 -36.79
CA HIS A 17 10.13 1.98 -35.72
C HIS A 17 10.70 2.55 -34.42
N SER A 18 10.15 3.68 -33.96
CA SER A 18 10.31 4.12 -32.57
C SER A 18 9.61 3.11 -31.68
N SER A 19 10.35 2.10 -31.22
CA SER A 19 9.91 1.22 -30.14
C SER A 19 9.82 2.08 -28.90
N CYS A 20 8.61 2.53 -28.54
CA CYS A 20 8.30 2.97 -27.19
C CYS A 20 8.61 1.78 -26.27
N LEU A 21 9.76 1.82 -25.62
CA LEU A 21 10.05 0.94 -24.48
C LEU A 21 9.04 1.31 -23.38
N ALA A 22 7.89 0.64 -23.37
CA ALA A 22 7.03 0.60 -22.21
C ALA A 22 7.92 0.04 -21.09
N GLY A 23 8.31 0.90 -20.15
CA GLY A 23 9.11 0.49 -19.00
C GLY A 23 8.39 -0.66 -18.31
N THR A 24 9.11 -1.76 -18.05
CA THR A 24 8.60 -2.87 -17.24
C THR A 24 8.00 -2.27 -15.96
N PRO A 25 6.80 -2.69 -15.55
CA PRO A 25 6.22 -2.22 -14.29
C PRO A 25 7.26 -2.40 -13.18
N LYS A 26 7.63 -1.30 -12.51
CA LYS A 26 8.61 -1.36 -11.44
C LYS A 26 7.99 -2.15 -10.30
N GLU A 27 8.50 -3.34 -10.05
CA GLU A 27 8.04 -4.17 -8.94
C GLU A 27 8.34 -3.44 -7.62
N VAL A 28 7.33 -3.30 -6.75
CA VAL A 28 7.51 -2.67 -5.46
C VAL A 28 8.20 -3.61 -4.49
N ASN A 29 9.09 -3.08 -3.66
CA ASN A 29 9.67 -3.83 -2.55
C ASN A 29 8.65 -3.95 -1.39
N ASN A 30 7.97 -5.08 -1.33
CA ASN A 30 7.02 -5.43 -0.27
C ASN A 30 7.64 -6.28 0.85
N THR A 31 8.96 -6.30 0.98
CA THR A 31 9.66 -6.95 2.09
C THR A 31 9.18 -6.36 3.42
N THR A 32 8.77 -7.23 4.32
CA THR A 32 8.26 -6.88 5.64
C THR A 32 9.39 -6.71 6.66
N VAL A 33 9.06 -6.10 7.79
CA VAL A 33 9.97 -6.02 8.94
C VAL A 33 10.40 -7.42 9.37
N SER A 34 11.66 -7.55 9.78
CA SER A 34 12.25 -8.82 10.27
C SER A 34 11.91 -9.12 11.72
N GLN A 35 11.34 -8.16 12.45
CA GLN A 35 10.85 -8.30 13.82
C GLN A 35 9.56 -7.50 13.96
N LEU A 36 8.59 -8.04 14.69
CA LEU A 36 7.36 -7.36 15.05
C LEU A 36 6.97 -7.79 16.47
N ASP A 37 7.03 -6.83 17.39
CA ASP A 37 6.47 -6.99 18.72
C ASP A 37 4.94 -6.79 18.61
N VAL A 38 4.21 -7.90 18.55
CA VAL A 38 2.75 -7.88 18.38
C VAL A 38 2.06 -7.13 19.52
N PRO A 39 2.38 -7.35 20.80
CA PRO A 39 1.84 -6.56 21.89
C PRO A 39 2.01 -5.05 21.72
N GLN A 40 3.18 -4.57 21.31
CA GLN A 40 3.41 -3.13 21.07
C GLN A 40 2.65 -2.61 19.84
N PHE A 41 2.40 -3.48 18.84
CA PHE A 41 1.63 -3.12 17.66
C PHE A 41 0.13 -2.97 17.96
N MET A 42 -0.38 -3.58 19.02
CA MET A 42 -1.80 -3.51 19.41
C MET A 42 -2.24 -2.08 19.77
N GLY A 43 -3.53 -1.91 20.00
CA GLY A 43 -4.16 -0.64 20.32
C GLY A 43 -4.57 0.17 19.09
N LYS A 44 -4.72 1.48 19.25
CA LYS A 44 -5.30 2.36 18.24
C LYS A 44 -4.24 2.95 17.31
N TRP A 45 -4.58 2.97 16.03
CA TRP A 45 -3.86 3.63 14.96
C TRP A 45 -4.80 4.53 14.16
N PHE A 46 -4.37 5.74 13.85
CA PHE A 46 -5.04 6.64 12.92
C PHE A 46 -4.49 6.44 11.53
N GLU A 47 -5.35 6.46 10.54
CA GLU A 47 -4.96 6.38 9.14
C GLU A 47 -4.62 7.77 8.62
N ILE A 48 -3.35 8.03 8.35
CA ILE A 48 -2.87 9.34 7.85
C ILE A 48 -3.05 9.43 6.34
N ALA A 49 -2.72 8.37 5.62
CA ALA A 49 -2.87 8.31 4.17
C ALA A 49 -3.04 6.86 3.71
N ARG A 50 -3.62 6.69 2.53
CA ARG A 50 -3.78 5.40 1.88
C ARG A 50 -3.77 5.52 0.35
N TYR A 51 -3.60 4.42 -0.35
CA TYR A 51 -4.04 4.30 -1.73
C TYR A 51 -5.57 4.19 -1.80
N ASP A 52 -6.17 4.74 -2.86
CA ASP A 52 -7.64 4.68 -3.02
C ASP A 52 -8.10 3.25 -3.30
N HIS A 53 -9.06 2.79 -2.53
CA HIS A 53 -9.74 1.53 -2.72
C HIS A 53 -11.23 1.61 -2.32
N SER A 54 -12.05 0.76 -2.92
CA SER A 54 -13.51 0.88 -2.88
C SER A 54 -14.12 0.83 -1.49
N PHE A 55 -13.55 0.05 -0.57
CA PHE A 55 -14.15 -0.16 0.76
C PHE A 55 -13.96 1.02 1.72
N GLU A 56 -12.92 1.86 1.55
CA GLU A 56 -12.69 3.06 2.38
C GLU A 56 -12.89 4.37 1.62
N ARG A 57 -13.24 4.31 0.32
CA ARG A 57 -13.42 5.51 -0.50
C ARG A 57 -14.41 6.49 0.11
N GLY A 58 -13.96 7.76 0.27
CA GLY A 58 -14.76 8.85 0.84
C GLY A 58 -14.93 8.78 2.37
N MET A 59 -14.14 7.92 3.07
CA MET A 59 -14.13 7.90 4.53
C MET A 59 -13.18 8.96 5.10
N THR A 60 -13.56 9.51 6.25
CA THR A 60 -12.81 10.47 7.08
C THR A 60 -12.73 9.98 8.53
N ASN A 61 -11.86 10.55 9.35
CA ASN A 61 -11.62 10.17 10.74
C ASN A 61 -11.42 8.65 10.88
N VAL A 62 -10.58 8.08 9.98
CA VAL A 62 -10.40 6.64 9.92
C VAL A 62 -9.37 6.20 10.95
N SER A 63 -9.72 5.16 11.69
CA SER A 63 -8.82 4.51 12.64
C SER A 63 -9.03 3.00 12.66
N ALA A 64 -7.97 2.27 13.02
CA ALA A 64 -7.98 0.84 13.29
C ALA A 64 -7.56 0.59 14.73
N GLU A 65 -8.27 -0.28 15.42
CA GLU A 65 -7.93 -0.75 16.77
C GLU A 65 -7.65 -2.25 16.72
N TYR A 66 -6.56 -2.67 17.32
CA TYR A 66 -6.12 -4.06 17.33
C TYR A 66 -6.06 -4.58 18.76
N TYR A 67 -6.62 -5.75 18.99
CA TYR A 67 -6.68 -6.41 20.31
C TYR A 67 -6.17 -7.84 20.17
N LEU A 68 -5.09 -8.17 20.88
CA LEU A 68 -4.59 -9.54 20.95
C LEU A 68 -5.52 -10.38 21.83
N LEU A 69 -5.97 -11.52 21.29
CA LEU A 69 -6.83 -12.45 21.96
C LEU A 69 -6.02 -13.60 22.59
N ASP A 70 -6.60 -14.29 23.56
CA ASP A 70 -5.95 -15.41 24.29
C ASP A 70 -5.54 -16.55 23.35
N ASP A 71 -6.23 -16.73 22.23
CA ASP A 71 -5.91 -17.76 21.21
C ASP A 71 -4.82 -17.32 20.22
N GLY A 72 -4.18 -16.17 20.47
CA GLY A 72 -3.12 -15.58 19.63
C GLY A 72 -3.63 -14.91 18.34
N LYS A 73 -4.94 -14.86 18.12
CA LYS A 73 -5.52 -14.06 17.04
C LYS A 73 -5.64 -12.60 17.46
N ILE A 74 -5.88 -11.75 16.49
CA ILE A 74 -6.03 -10.31 16.70
C ILE A 74 -7.44 -9.93 16.25
N GLU A 75 -8.23 -9.33 17.13
CA GLU A 75 -9.44 -8.62 16.73
C GLU A 75 -9.05 -7.27 16.13
N VAL A 76 -9.70 -6.90 15.03
CA VAL A 76 -9.47 -5.64 14.32
C VAL A 76 -10.77 -4.88 14.24
N ILE A 77 -10.80 -3.65 14.74
CA ILE A 77 -11.97 -2.78 14.68
C ILE A 77 -11.62 -1.54 13.87
N ASN A 78 -12.13 -1.45 12.65
CA ASN A 78 -12.00 -0.24 11.85
C ASN A 78 -13.19 0.68 12.10
N ARG A 79 -12.90 1.97 12.26
CA ARG A 79 -13.89 3.04 12.46
C ARG A 79 -13.62 4.20 11.50
N GLY A 80 -14.65 4.98 11.22
CA GLY A 80 -14.54 6.21 10.43
C GLY A 80 -15.91 6.80 10.15
N PHE A 81 -15.96 7.82 9.33
CA PHE A 81 -17.20 8.43 8.88
C PHE A 81 -17.29 8.38 7.35
N LYS A 82 -18.47 8.11 6.84
CA LYS A 82 -18.78 8.21 5.41
C LYS A 82 -20.07 9.00 5.22
N ASN A 83 -19.99 10.11 4.48
CA ASN A 83 -21.11 11.05 4.31
C ASN A 83 -21.70 11.51 5.65
N GLY A 84 -20.84 11.86 6.61
CA GLY A 84 -21.21 12.29 7.96
C GLY A 84 -21.78 11.21 8.88
N LYS A 85 -21.90 9.95 8.42
CA LYS A 85 -22.44 8.84 9.20
C LYS A 85 -21.30 7.98 9.74
N PRO A 86 -21.32 7.61 11.03
CA PRO A 86 -20.30 6.72 11.60
C PRO A 86 -20.37 5.34 10.95
N LYS A 87 -19.20 4.77 10.72
CA LYS A 87 -18.99 3.40 10.22
C LYS A 87 -18.10 2.64 11.18
N ARG A 88 -18.42 1.37 11.39
CA ARG A 88 -17.63 0.43 12.17
C ARG A 88 -17.71 -0.93 11.52
N ILE A 89 -16.56 -1.59 11.39
CA ILE A 89 -16.48 -2.98 10.98
C ILE A 89 -15.52 -3.71 11.89
N VAL A 90 -15.86 -4.94 12.23
CA VAL A 90 -15.02 -5.83 13.04
C VAL A 90 -14.50 -6.93 12.15
N GLY A 91 -13.22 -7.17 12.24
CA GLY A 91 -12.50 -8.23 11.56
C GLY A 91 -11.59 -8.98 12.50
N LYS A 92 -10.81 -9.84 11.94
CA LYS A 92 -9.79 -10.63 12.63
C LYS A 92 -8.52 -10.68 11.82
N ALA A 93 -7.40 -10.70 12.51
CA ALA A 93 -6.10 -10.93 11.87
C ALA A 93 -5.40 -12.10 12.56
N LYS A 94 -4.43 -12.66 11.84
CA LYS A 94 -3.54 -13.71 12.34
C LYS A 94 -2.16 -13.53 11.72
N GLN A 95 -1.15 -14.06 12.38
CA GLN A 95 0.23 -14.12 11.93
C GLN A 95 0.57 -15.58 11.60
N PRO A 96 0.49 -16.01 10.33
CA PRO A 96 0.60 -17.42 9.97
C PRO A 96 1.99 -18.01 10.22
N HIS A 97 3.03 -17.21 10.07
CA HIS A 97 4.44 -17.64 10.16
C HIS A 97 5.25 -16.65 10.99
N PRO A 98 5.00 -16.56 12.33
CA PRO A 98 5.60 -15.50 13.18
C PRO A 98 7.12 -15.59 13.29
N LEU A 99 7.71 -16.76 13.17
CA LEU A 99 9.15 -16.97 13.26
C LEU A 99 9.86 -16.66 11.92
N GLU A 100 9.23 -16.96 10.80
CA GLU A 100 9.84 -16.83 9.48
C GLU A 100 9.53 -15.46 8.85
N TYR A 101 8.29 -15.00 8.99
CA TYR A 101 7.81 -13.75 8.41
C TYR A 101 7.00 -12.93 9.44
N PRO A 102 7.65 -12.38 10.48
CA PRO A 102 6.93 -11.72 11.57
C PRO A 102 6.09 -10.52 11.13
N GLY A 103 6.48 -9.81 10.07
CA GLY A 103 5.72 -8.69 9.51
C GLY A 103 4.58 -9.10 8.56
N ARG A 104 4.38 -10.38 8.27
CA ARG A 104 3.31 -10.85 7.39
C ARG A 104 2.10 -11.34 8.16
N LEU A 105 1.06 -10.55 8.16
CA LEU A 105 -0.23 -10.89 8.75
C LEU A 105 -1.25 -11.16 7.63
N LYS A 106 -2.35 -11.76 8.01
CA LYS A 106 -3.55 -11.93 7.20
C LYS A 106 -4.73 -11.32 7.93
N VAL A 107 -5.54 -10.49 7.26
CA VAL A 107 -6.71 -9.83 7.83
C VAL A 107 -7.98 -10.24 7.11
N SER A 108 -9.07 -10.44 7.84
CA SER A 108 -10.39 -10.77 7.30
C SER A 108 -11.46 -9.92 7.96
N PHE A 109 -12.30 -9.30 7.14
CA PHE A 109 -13.51 -8.57 7.54
C PHE A 109 -14.80 -9.27 7.09
N PHE A 110 -14.66 -10.39 6.37
CA PHE A 110 -15.82 -11.14 5.89
C PHE A 110 -15.53 -12.64 5.88
N LEU A 111 -16.22 -13.38 6.72
CA LEU A 111 -16.17 -14.85 6.84
C LEU A 111 -14.74 -15.36 6.98
N TRP A 112 -14.27 -16.14 6.00
CA TRP A 112 -12.93 -16.77 5.95
C TRP A 112 -12.02 -16.21 4.85
N PHE A 113 -12.44 -15.14 4.15
CA PHE A 113 -11.61 -14.50 3.13
C PHE A 113 -10.55 -13.62 3.77
N TYR A 114 -9.30 -14.08 3.71
CA TYR A 114 -8.15 -13.37 4.25
C TYR A 114 -7.38 -12.65 3.16
N SER A 115 -7.09 -11.38 3.38
CA SER A 115 -6.20 -10.56 2.57
C SER A 115 -4.84 -10.40 3.23
N ASP A 116 -3.81 -10.13 2.42
CA ASP A 116 -2.49 -9.82 2.92
C ASP A 116 -2.49 -8.48 3.68
N TYR A 117 -1.77 -8.47 4.80
CA TYR A 117 -1.52 -7.30 5.61
C TYR A 117 -0.05 -7.34 6.01
N TYR A 118 0.78 -6.59 5.29
CA TYR A 118 2.23 -6.61 5.41
C TYR A 118 2.70 -5.36 6.13
N VAL A 119 3.34 -5.53 7.28
CA VAL A 119 4.04 -4.45 7.98
C VAL A 119 5.36 -4.23 7.26
N LEU A 120 5.40 -3.23 6.36
CA LEU A 120 6.58 -2.92 5.54
C LEU A 120 7.64 -2.17 6.35
N ASP A 121 7.19 -1.29 7.23
CA ASP A 121 8.04 -0.53 8.16
C ASP A 121 7.24 -0.19 9.42
N VAL A 122 7.92 -0.12 10.55
CA VAL A 122 7.36 0.35 11.81
C VAL A 122 8.45 1.10 12.57
N ASP A 123 8.07 2.22 13.18
CA ASP A 123 8.97 2.99 14.04
C ASP A 123 9.43 2.16 15.24
N LYS A 124 10.67 2.39 15.68
CA LYS A 124 11.25 1.68 16.85
C LYS A 124 10.43 1.84 18.13
N ASN A 125 9.68 2.94 18.26
CA ASN A 125 8.78 3.20 19.38
C ASN A 125 7.32 2.96 19.01
N TYR A 126 7.04 2.32 17.88
CA TYR A 126 5.69 2.03 17.38
C TYR A 126 4.80 3.27 17.23
N GLN A 127 5.37 4.44 16.85
CA GLN A 127 4.60 5.66 16.66
C GLN A 127 3.98 5.78 15.27
N TYR A 128 4.58 5.17 14.25
CA TYR A 128 3.99 5.04 12.92
C TYR A 128 4.26 3.65 12.33
N ALA A 129 3.47 3.30 11.34
CA ALA A 129 3.69 2.10 10.53
C ALA A 129 3.34 2.36 9.05
N ILE A 130 4.08 1.69 8.15
CA ILE A 130 3.76 1.61 6.72
C ILE A 130 3.24 0.21 6.47
N ILE A 131 2.02 0.12 5.97
CA ILE A 131 1.34 -1.14 5.70
C ILE A 131 1.14 -1.29 4.20
N GLY A 132 1.39 -2.48 3.70
CA GLY A 132 1.13 -2.86 2.31
C GLY A 132 0.54 -4.26 2.21
N SER A 133 0.69 -4.86 1.04
CA SER A 133 0.26 -6.23 0.75
C SER A 133 1.27 -6.94 -0.16
N SER A 134 0.91 -8.13 -0.65
CA SER A 134 1.68 -8.83 -1.68
C SER A 134 1.67 -8.13 -3.05
N SER A 135 0.85 -7.07 -3.22
CA SER A 135 0.75 -6.29 -4.46
C SER A 135 0.99 -4.80 -4.21
N ASP A 136 1.26 -4.06 -5.27
CA ASP A 136 1.43 -2.61 -5.28
C ASP A 136 0.13 -1.79 -5.19
N LYS A 137 -1.03 -2.47 -5.09
CA LYS A 137 -2.35 -1.85 -5.12
C LYS A 137 -2.78 -1.27 -3.78
N TYR A 138 -2.13 -1.67 -2.69
CA TYR A 138 -2.52 -1.31 -1.34
C TYR A 138 -1.34 -0.75 -0.57
N LEU A 139 -1.56 0.40 0.03
CA LEU A 139 -0.59 1.07 0.89
C LEU A 139 -1.33 1.95 1.89
N TRP A 140 -0.89 1.90 3.16
CA TRP A 140 -1.39 2.77 4.24
C TRP A 140 -0.23 3.34 5.03
N ILE A 141 -0.40 4.56 5.51
CA ILE A 141 0.43 5.19 6.53
C ILE A 141 -0.43 5.30 7.79
N LEU A 142 -0.01 4.63 8.84
CA LEU A 142 -0.67 4.65 10.14
C LEU A 142 0.15 5.42 11.16
N SER A 143 -0.53 6.09 12.11
CA SER A 143 0.09 6.84 13.21
C SER A 143 -0.64 6.62 14.53
N ARG A 144 0.08 6.74 15.65
CA ARG A 144 -0.54 6.74 16.99
C ARG A 144 -1.30 8.03 17.28
N THR A 145 -1.01 9.09 16.56
CA THR A 145 -1.68 10.40 16.68
C THR A 145 -2.44 10.73 15.40
N PRO A 146 -3.55 11.48 15.48
CA PRO A 146 -4.32 11.86 14.29
C PRO A 146 -3.56 12.82 13.37
N GLU A 147 -2.53 13.48 13.90
CA GLU A 147 -1.66 14.38 13.16
C GLU A 147 -0.22 13.87 13.19
N MET A 148 0.53 14.21 12.18
CA MET A 148 1.93 13.83 12.01
C MET A 148 2.75 15.08 11.65
N SER A 149 3.94 15.23 12.22
CA SER A 149 4.82 16.34 11.85
C SER A 149 5.27 16.24 10.40
N GLU A 150 5.48 17.37 9.74
CA GLU A 150 5.96 17.42 8.36
C GLU A 150 7.29 16.66 8.19
N ALA A 151 8.20 16.78 9.15
CA ALA A 151 9.49 16.09 9.11
C ALA A 151 9.32 14.56 9.15
N GLN A 152 8.42 14.06 10.01
CA GLN A 152 8.11 12.63 10.10
C GLN A 152 7.44 12.13 8.84
N LEU A 153 6.45 12.86 8.32
CA LEU A 153 5.76 12.53 7.07
C LEU A 153 6.74 12.49 5.90
N LYS A 154 7.61 13.50 5.77
CA LYS A 154 8.65 13.55 4.73
C LYS A 154 9.55 12.31 4.75
N ASN A 155 10.00 11.90 5.93
CA ASN A 155 10.82 10.69 6.09
C ASN A 155 10.06 9.42 5.65
N ILE A 156 8.80 9.29 6.04
CA ILE A 156 7.94 8.15 5.63
C ILE A 156 7.75 8.12 4.12
N LEU A 157 7.45 9.27 3.49
CA LEU A 157 7.30 9.36 2.04
C LEU A 157 8.59 8.98 1.30
N GLN A 158 9.76 9.36 1.81
CA GLN A 158 11.05 8.94 1.25
C GLN A 158 11.22 7.41 1.31
N LYS A 159 10.88 6.76 2.44
CA LYS A 159 10.91 5.30 2.57
C LYS A 159 9.97 4.61 1.58
N ILE A 160 8.78 5.17 1.37
CA ILE A 160 7.78 4.68 0.41
C ILE A 160 8.33 4.74 -1.03
N VAL A 161 8.94 5.88 -1.41
CA VAL A 161 9.59 6.06 -2.73
C VAL A 161 10.74 5.07 -2.92
N GLN A 162 11.59 4.88 -1.90
CA GLN A 162 12.71 3.92 -1.95
C GLN A 162 12.23 2.49 -2.17
N ARG A 163 11.03 2.14 -1.71
CA ARG A 163 10.37 0.85 -1.96
C ARG A 163 9.72 0.74 -3.34
N GLY A 164 9.73 1.82 -4.14
CA GLY A 164 9.16 1.83 -5.49
C GLY A 164 7.68 2.17 -5.57
N TYR A 165 7.02 2.47 -4.44
CA TYR A 165 5.63 2.93 -4.43
C TYR A 165 5.52 4.38 -4.92
N ASP A 166 4.40 4.68 -5.56
CA ASP A 166 4.07 6.01 -6.09
C ASP A 166 3.36 6.86 -5.03
N VAL A 167 4.09 7.79 -4.41
CA VAL A 167 3.52 8.69 -3.39
C VAL A 167 2.42 9.62 -3.95
N GLY A 168 2.39 9.84 -5.28
CA GLY A 168 1.33 10.62 -5.93
C GLY A 168 -0.05 9.94 -5.89
N LYS A 169 -0.11 8.64 -5.60
CA LYS A 169 -1.37 7.89 -5.43
C LYS A 169 -1.92 7.96 -4.01
N LEU A 170 -1.19 8.54 -3.06
CA LEU A 170 -1.63 8.65 -1.68
C LEU A 170 -2.76 9.67 -1.54
N LEU A 171 -3.86 9.24 -0.96
CA LEU A 171 -4.94 10.09 -0.45
C LEU A 171 -4.72 10.33 1.03
N PHE A 172 -4.53 11.59 1.42
CA PHE A 172 -4.44 11.96 2.83
C PHE A 172 -5.84 11.98 3.45
N VAL A 173 -5.98 11.30 4.59
CA VAL A 173 -7.26 11.14 5.28
C VAL A 173 -7.46 12.31 6.22
N LYS A 174 -8.58 12.99 6.09
CA LYS A 174 -8.99 14.01 7.08
C LYS A 174 -9.34 13.29 8.39
N GLN A 175 -8.57 13.58 9.40
CA GLN A 175 -8.81 13.20 10.79
C GLN A 175 -9.63 14.30 11.50
#